data_dc0408016f72ebf28909aae671a9a1ba
#
_entry.id   dc0408016f72ebf28909aae671a9a1ba
#
_cell.length_a   1.000
_cell.length_b   1.000
_cell.length_c   1.000
_cell.angle_alpha   90.00
_cell.angle_beta   90.00
_cell.angle_gamma   90.00
#
_symmetry.space_group_name_H-M   'P 1'
#
loop_
_entity.id
_entity.type
_entity.pdbx_description
1 polymer ?
#
loop_
_entity_poly.entity_id
_entity_poly.type
_entity_poly.pdbx_seq_one_letter_code
_entity_poly.pdbx_strand_id
1 'polypeptide(L)'
;MSIKTTHVGSLPRTQKVVDYIFARENKTPFSQNDFDSTMSEAVLETVEKQVKAGINIVSDGETSKISYATYVKDRYTGFDGDSPRNAPADLQRFPSFLKRLADDGGTPQYSRPMCVGEVKSKGQGELEKDIANLKSALLASGAERGFMNAASPGVISLFLQNDYYPSRENYLEALANAMKAEYETIVSAGLDLQLDCPDLALSRHMLFNDLSDDEFIRIAGSHVEALNYCLLYTSPSPRDRG
;
A
#
# COMPACT_ATOMS: atom_id res chain seq x y z
N MET A 1 -26.29 -17.45 -6.86
CA MET A 1 -25.02 -16.79 -6.45
C MET A 1 -25.06 -15.35 -6.98
N SER A 2 -24.86 -14.36 -6.12
CA SER A 2 -24.71 -12.96 -6.55
C SER A 2 -23.22 -12.65 -6.75
N ILE A 3 -22.91 -11.82 -7.73
CA ILE A 3 -21.55 -11.30 -7.94
C ILE A 3 -21.26 -10.33 -6.78
N LYS A 4 -20.17 -10.58 -6.06
CA LYS A 4 -19.73 -9.68 -4.97
C LYS A 4 -19.01 -8.48 -5.55
N THR A 5 -19.21 -7.33 -4.91
CA THR A 5 -18.58 -6.05 -5.29
C THR A 5 -17.67 -5.56 -4.19
N THR A 6 -16.60 -4.89 -4.58
CA THR A 6 -15.66 -4.20 -3.70
C THR A 6 -15.15 -2.93 -4.33
N HIS A 7 -14.54 -2.07 -3.53
CA HIS A 7 -13.81 -0.90 -4.00
C HIS A 7 -12.32 -1.05 -3.68
N VAL A 8 -11.46 -0.78 -4.65
CA VAL A 8 -10.01 -0.89 -4.53
C VAL A 8 -9.37 0.50 -4.60
N GLY A 9 -8.33 0.70 -3.80
CA GLY A 9 -7.55 1.92 -3.76
C GLY A 9 -8.10 2.98 -2.81
N SER A 10 -7.40 4.11 -2.76
CA SER A 10 -7.71 5.22 -1.86
C SER A 10 -9.06 5.84 -2.17
N LEU A 11 -9.87 6.01 -1.14
CA LEU A 11 -11.12 6.77 -1.22
C LEU A 11 -10.87 8.27 -0.90
N PRO A 12 -11.74 9.18 -1.39
CA PRO A 12 -11.60 10.60 -1.12
C PRO A 12 -11.58 10.90 0.38
N ARG A 13 -10.62 11.70 0.82
CA ARG A 13 -10.42 12.12 2.21
C ARG A 13 -10.99 13.51 2.45
N THR A 14 -11.44 13.76 3.67
CA THR A 14 -11.76 15.11 4.11
C THR A 14 -10.48 15.95 4.23
N GLN A 15 -10.60 17.28 4.13
CA GLN A 15 -9.45 18.18 4.29
C GLN A 15 -8.74 17.96 5.63
N LYS A 16 -9.50 17.76 6.71
CA LYS A 16 -8.94 17.47 8.05
C LYS A 16 -8.05 16.25 8.07
N VAL A 17 -8.44 15.14 7.39
CA VAL A 17 -7.62 13.93 7.25
C VAL A 17 -6.35 14.23 6.46
N VAL A 18 -6.49 14.95 5.34
CA VAL A 18 -5.34 15.34 4.50
C VAL A 18 -4.34 16.18 5.32
N ASP A 19 -4.82 17.17 6.05
CA ASP A 19 -3.98 18.05 6.87
C ASP A 19 -3.18 17.26 7.92
N TYR A 20 -3.80 16.29 8.59
CA TYR A 20 -3.10 15.43 9.55
C TYR A 20 -2.08 14.49 8.91
N ILE A 21 -2.40 13.88 7.76
CA ILE A 21 -1.46 13.02 7.03
C ILE A 21 -0.23 13.83 6.63
N PHE A 22 -0.43 15.05 6.09
CA PHE A 22 0.68 15.92 5.69
C PHE A 22 1.41 16.55 6.87
N ALA A 23 0.76 16.81 8.00
CA ALA A 23 1.45 17.21 9.23
C ALA A 23 2.42 16.11 9.69
N ARG A 24 1.99 14.84 9.65
CA ARG A 24 2.85 13.68 9.94
C ARG A 24 3.99 13.57 8.93
N GLU A 25 3.69 13.67 7.64
CA GLU A 25 4.68 13.62 6.55
C GLU A 25 5.76 14.69 6.68
N ASN A 26 5.35 15.92 6.96
CA ASN A 26 6.23 17.08 7.09
C ASN A 26 6.84 17.24 8.49
N LYS A 27 6.57 16.27 9.40
CA LYS A 27 7.02 16.31 10.81
C LYS A 27 6.59 17.59 11.53
N THR A 28 5.44 18.16 11.14
CA THR A 28 4.84 19.31 11.81
C THR A 28 4.13 18.83 13.07
N PRO A 29 4.26 19.53 14.22
CA PRO A 29 3.61 19.13 15.46
C PRO A 29 2.09 19.04 15.33
N PHE A 30 1.49 17.97 15.87
CA PHE A 30 0.04 17.77 15.97
C PHE A 30 -0.29 16.95 17.22
N SER A 31 -1.57 16.98 17.62
CA SER A 31 -2.05 16.12 18.70
C SER A 31 -2.25 14.69 18.19
N GLN A 32 -1.56 13.71 18.78
CA GLN A 32 -1.71 12.31 18.41
C GLN A 32 -3.12 11.79 18.72
N ASN A 33 -3.74 12.20 19.80
CA ASN A 33 -5.11 11.81 20.17
C ASN A 33 -6.12 12.33 19.14
N ASP A 34 -5.96 13.58 18.67
CA ASP A 34 -6.85 14.14 17.65
C ASP A 34 -6.63 13.48 16.29
N PHE A 35 -5.38 13.12 15.96
CA PHE A 35 -5.07 12.32 14.77
C PHE A 35 -5.80 10.97 14.84
N ASP A 36 -5.61 10.21 15.93
CA ASP A 36 -6.18 8.86 16.09
C ASP A 36 -7.72 8.91 16.04
N SER A 37 -8.35 9.87 16.71
CA SER A 37 -9.80 10.09 16.65
C SER A 37 -10.27 10.43 15.23
N THR A 38 -9.58 11.34 14.55
CA THR A 38 -9.93 11.74 13.19
C THR A 38 -9.82 10.58 12.21
N MET A 39 -8.79 9.73 12.32
CA MET A 39 -8.66 8.53 11.47
C MET A 39 -9.76 7.53 11.74
N SER A 40 -10.11 7.29 12.99
CA SER A 40 -11.21 6.37 13.37
C SER A 40 -12.56 6.84 12.82
N GLU A 41 -12.89 8.12 12.99
CA GLU A 41 -14.13 8.73 12.45
C GLU A 41 -14.18 8.64 10.92
N ALA A 42 -13.06 8.94 10.24
CA ALA A 42 -12.99 8.92 8.78
C ALA A 42 -13.09 7.51 8.20
N VAL A 43 -12.52 6.49 8.87
CA VAL A 43 -12.68 5.09 8.47
C VAL A 43 -14.13 4.65 8.63
N LEU A 44 -14.79 5.00 9.74
CA LEU A 44 -16.21 4.70 9.94
C LEU A 44 -17.06 5.31 8.83
N GLU A 45 -16.90 6.60 8.55
CA GLU A 45 -17.64 7.30 7.49
C GLU A 45 -17.39 6.66 6.11
N THR A 46 -16.16 6.26 5.85
CA THR A 46 -15.76 5.60 4.61
C THR A 46 -16.43 4.24 4.44
N VAL A 47 -16.48 3.45 5.50
CA VAL A 47 -17.16 2.13 5.49
C VAL A 47 -18.67 2.29 5.36
N GLU A 48 -19.29 3.22 6.08
CA GLU A 48 -20.74 3.50 5.97
C GLU A 48 -21.14 3.92 4.55
N LYS A 49 -20.32 4.75 3.88
CA LYS A 49 -20.55 5.14 2.48
C LYS A 49 -20.51 3.95 1.53
N GLN A 50 -19.56 3.02 1.72
CA GLN A 50 -19.46 1.80 0.93
C GLN A 50 -20.68 0.90 1.15
N VAL A 51 -21.09 0.67 2.40
CA VAL A 51 -22.28 -0.12 2.74
C VAL A 51 -23.54 0.51 2.14
N LYS A 52 -23.71 1.82 2.26
CA LYS A 52 -24.84 2.56 1.69
C LYS A 52 -24.87 2.50 0.15
N ALA A 53 -23.71 2.41 -0.49
CA ALA A 53 -23.59 2.23 -1.92
C ALA A 53 -23.83 0.77 -2.39
N GLY A 54 -24.06 -0.17 -1.47
CA GLY A 54 -24.30 -1.59 -1.77
C GLY A 54 -23.03 -2.40 -2.03
N ILE A 55 -21.87 -1.92 -1.60
CA ILE A 55 -20.60 -2.65 -1.68
C ILE A 55 -20.62 -3.81 -0.69
N ASN A 56 -20.28 -5.02 -1.15
CA ASN A 56 -20.36 -6.24 -0.36
C ASN A 56 -19.13 -6.47 0.53
N ILE A 57 -17.95 -6.13 0.05
CA ILE A 57 -16.68 -6.30 0.78
C ILE A 57 -16.04 -4.91 0.85
N VAL A 58 -15.98 -4.34 2.03
CA VAL A 58 -15.56 -2.95 2.24
C VAL A 58 -14.11 -2.86 2.69
N SER A 59 -13.51 -1.69 2.57
CA SER A 59 -12.14 -1.40 3.03
C SER A 59 -12.11 -0.13 3.87
N ASP A 60 -10.97 0.13 4.52
CA ASP A 60 -10.67 1.38 5.21
C ASP A 60 -10.45 2.57 4.26
N GLY A 61 -10.44 2.33 2.93
CA GLY A 61 -10.18 3.34 1.91
C GLY A 61 -8.78 3.93 1.96
N GLU A 62 -7.82 3.23 2.56
CA GLU A 62 -6.43 3.69 2.77
C GLU A 62 -6.35 5.01 3.55
N THR A 63 -7.31 5.28 4.40
CA THR A 63 -7.53 6.59 5.04
C THR A 63 -6.29 7.12 5.74
N SER A 64 -5.54 6.26 6.49
CA SER A 64 -4.35 6.64 7.26
C SER A 64 -3.05 6.67 6.44
N LYS A 65 -3.04 6.09 5.24
CA LYS A 65 -1.83 5.91 4.43
C LYS A 65 -1.56 7.13 3.56
N ILE A 66 -0.32 7.62 3.51
CA ILE A 66 0.08 8.69 2.59
C ILE A 66 -0.05 8.24 1.12
N SER A 67 0.29 7.00 0.83
CA SER A 67 0.06 6.31 -0.44
C SER A 67 0.10 4.79 -0.22
N TYR A 68 -0.41 4.03 -1.20
CA TYR A 68 -0.44 2.57 -1.16
C TYR A 68 0.95 1.89 -1.11
N ALA A 69 2.02 2.60 -1.45
CA ALA A 69 3.39 2.07 -1.43
C ALA A 69 4.28 2.76 -0.40
N THR A 70 4.29 4.11 -0.34
CA THR A 70 5.24 4.84 0.51
C THR A 70 4.90 4.81 2.00
N TYR A 71 3.71 4.33 2.40
CA TYR A 71 3.35 4.13 3.81
C TYR A 71 4.33 3.19 4.54
N VAL A 72 5.04 2.34 3.80
CA VAL A 72 6.01 1.40 4.39
C VAL A 72 7.14 2.10 5.13
N LYS A 73 7.51 3.33 4.77
CA LYS A 73 8.49 4.12 5.51
C LYS A 73 8.07 4.42 6.95
N ASP A 74 6.77 4.45 7.21
CA ASP A 74 6.22 4.69 8.54
C ASP A 74 6.26 3.41 9.40
N ARG A 75 6.17 2.23 8.76
CA ARG A 75 6.13 0.91 9.41
C ARG A 75 7.48 0.20 9.50
N TYR A 76 8.43 0.55 8.62
CA TYR A 76 9.74 -0.11 8.52
C TYR A 76 10.89 0.90 8.59
N THR A 77 12.04 0.46 9.12
CA THR A 77 13.31 1.19 9.08
C THR A 77 13.96 1.09 7.69
N GLY A 78 15.06 1.80 7.50
CA GLY A 78 15.87 1.69 6.29
C GLY A 78 15.47 2.62 5.16
N PHE A 79 14.42 3.44 5.31
CA PHE A 79 13.92 4.34 4.28
C PHE A 79 14.13 5.80 4.66
N ASP A 80 14.80 6.56 3.78
CA ASP A 80 15.04 8.00 3.94
C ASP A 80 15.29 8.69 2.59
N GLY A 81 15.37 10.02 2.60
CA GLY A 81 15.62 10.83 1.40
C GLY A 81 14.41 10.96 0.48
N ASP A 82 14.68 11.39 -0.73
CA ASP A 82 13.66 11.55 -1.78
C ASP A 82 14.25 11.14 -3.14
N SER A 83 13.68 10.12 -3.76
CA SER A 83 14.13 9.63 -5.05
C SER A 83 13.48 10.37 -6.21
N PRO A 84 14.19 10.55 -7.36
CA PRO A 84 13.62 11.15 -8.55
C PRO A 84 12.37 10.41 -9.04
N ARG A 85 11.38 11.17 -9.50
CA ARG A 85 10.17 10.62 -10.11
C ARG A 85 10.28 10.73 -11.62
N ASN A 86 10.43 9.60 -12.28
CA ASN A 86 10.36 9.57 -13.74
C ASN A 86 8.89 9.45 -14.17
N ALA A 87 8.50 10.24 -15.15
CA ALA A 87 7.19 10.10 -15.76
C ALA A 87 7.11 8.74 -16.50
N PRO A 88 5.98 8.02 -16.42
CA PRO A 88 5.76 6.81 -17.20
C PRO A 88 6.01 7.04 -18.70
N ALA A 89 6.55 6.04 -19.39
CA ALA A 89 6.97 6.17 -20.79
C ALA A 89 5.81 6.53 -21.75
N ASP A 90 4.60 6.08 -21.45
CA ASP A 90 3.39 6.44 -22.17
C ASP A 90 3.03 7.92 -22.00
N LEU A 91 3.14 8.45 -20.79
CA LEU A 91 2.87 9.88 -20.50
C LEU A 91 3.94 10.81 -21.09
N GLN A 92 5.17 10.35 -21.22
CA GLN A 92 6.24 11.14 -21.87
C GLN A 92 5.91 11.49 -23.33
N ARG A 93 5.06 10.70 -23.98
CA ARG A 93 4.56 10.98 -25.34
C ARG A 93 3.52 12.11 -25.39
N PHE A 94 2.99 12.53 -24.23
CA PHE A 94 1.93 13.53 -24.12
C PHE A 94 2.32 14.68 -23.17
N PRO A 95 3.32 15.50 -23.51
CA PRO A 95 3.87 16.50 -22.60
C PRO A 95 2.84 17.56 -22.17
N SER A 96 1.87 17.89 -23.00
CA SER A 96 0.78 18.81 -22.64
C SER A 96 -0.17 18.22 -21.58
N PHE A 97 -0.35 16.91 -21.62
CA PHE A 97 -1.13 16.20 -20.60
C PHE A 97 -0.37 16.11 -19.27
N LEU A 98 0.94 15.80 -19.33
CA LEU A 98 1.81 15.84 -18.14
C LEU A 98 1.79 17.21 -17.45
N LYS A 99 1.89 18.30 -18.25
CA LYS A 99 1.81 19.64 -17.70
C LYS A 99 0.47 19.89 -17.02
N ARG A 100 -0.64 19.52 -17.66
CA ARG A 100 -1.98 19.66 -17.07
C ARG A 100 -2.13 18.85 -15.78
N LEU A 101 -1.63 17.60 -15.74
CA LEU A 101 -1.64 16.79 -14.50
C LEU A 101 -0.83 17.45 -13.38
N ALA A 102 0.29 18.12 -13.72
CA ALA A 102 1.09 18.85 -12.74
C ALA A 102 0.39 20.11 -12.24
N ASP A 103 -0.30 20.83 -13.14
CA ASP A 103 -1.00 22.08 -12.83
C ASP A 103 -2.34 21.81 -12.08
N ASP A 104 -3.08 20.77 -12.48
CA ASP A 104 -4.39 20.39 -11.91
C ASP A 104 -4.26 19.37 -10.77
N GLY A 105 -3.08 18.83 -10.54
CA GLY A 105 -2.80 17.74 -9.61
C GLY A 105 -3.06 18.12 -8.16
N GLY A 106 -4.30 17.94 -7.71
CA GLY A 106 -4.79 18.27 -6.38
C GLY A 106 -4.22 17.41 -5.24
N THR A 107 -3.23 16.55 -5.51
CA THR A 107 -2.55 15.79 -4.46
C THR A 107 -1.23 16.46 -4.13
N PRO A 108 -1.05 16.97 -2.91
CA PRO A 108 0.22 17.52 -2.48
C PRO A 108 1.35 16.51 -2.71
N GLN A 109 2.53 17.01 -3.08
CA GLN A 109 3.68 16.15 -3.26
C GLN A 109 4.18 15.64 -1.91
N TYR A 110 4.42 14.34 -1.80
CA TYR A 110 5.05 13.69 -0.65
C TYR A 110 6.39 13.08 -1.08
N SER A 111 7.30 12.88 -0.11
CA SER A 111 8.61 12.29 -0.40
C SER A 111 8.48 10.82 -0.82
N ARG A 112 9.32 10.40 -1.76
CA ARG A 112 9.49 8.99 -2.13
C ARG A 112 10.87 8.56 -1.66
N PRO A 113 11.00 7.98 -0.46
CA PRO A 113 12.29 7.64 0.09
C PRO A 113 12.99 6.54 -0.72
N MET A 114 14.29 6.43 -0.51
CA MET A 114 15.12 5.31 -0.99
C MET A 114 15.38 4.36 0.16
N CYS A 115 15.74 3.12 -0.15
CA CYS A 115 16.26 2.18 0.83
C CYS A 115 17.75 2.49 1.05
N VAL A 116 18.06 3.12 2.17
CA VAL A 116 19.41 3.59 2.56
C VAL A 116 19.95 2.86 3.79
N GLY A 117 19.23 1.87 4.29
CA GLY A 117 19.59 1.12 5.48
C GLY A 117 18.85 -0.21 5.59
N GLU A 118 19.10 -0.95 6.66
CA GLU A 118 18.48 -2.24 6.89
C GLU A 118 16.97 -2.12 7.09
N VAL A 119 16.20 -2.89 6.32
CA VAL A 119 14.73 -2.94 6.40
C VAL A 119 14.32 -3.86 7.53
N LYS A 120 13.71 -3.27 8.58
CA LYS A 120 13.16 -3.99 9.74
C LYS A 120 11.83 -3.38 10.15
N SER A 121 10.95 -4.18 10.72
CA SER A 121 9.69 -3.66 11.30
C SER A 121 10.00 -2.70 12.46
N LYS A 122 9.28 -1.59 12.51
CA LYS A 122 9.25 -0.65 13.66
C LYS A 122 8.27 -1.10 14.75
N GLY A 123 7.66 -2.27 14.60
CA GLY A 123 6.58 -2.77 15.41
C GLY A 123 5.23 -2.73 14.69
N GLN A 124 4.20 -3.31 15.29
CA GLN A 124 2.88 -3.46 14.66
C GLN A 124 1.87 -2.37 15.07
N GLY A 125 2.24 -1.43 15.93
CA GLY A 125 1.30 -0.48 16.55
C GLY A 125 0.46 0.35 15.57
N GLU A 126 1.04 0.84 14.48
CA GLU A 126 0.30 1.58 13.46
C GLU A 126 -0.66 0.66 12.68
N LEU A 127 -0.22 -0.55 12.36
CA LEU A 127 -1.05 -1.56 11.70
C LEU A 127 -2.22 -1.99 12.61
N GLU A 128 -1.95 -2.22 13.89
CA GLU A 128 -2.97 -2.60 14.88
C GLU A 128 -4.06 -1.53 15.03
N LYS A 129 -3.67 -0.24 14.98
CA LYS A 129 -4.63 0.88 14.95
C LYS A 129 -5.49 0.85 13.71
N ASP A 130 -4.89 0.67 12.52
CA ASP A 130 -5.63 0.59 11.26
C ASP A 130 -6.62 -0.59 11.28
N ILE A 131 -6.19 -1.76 11.76
CA ILE A 131 -7.03 -2.94 11.94
C ILE A 131 -8.18 -2.65 12.92
N ALA A 132 -7.90 -2.03 14.06
CA ALA A 132 -8.90 -1.72 15.07
C ALA A 132 -9.95 -0.73 14.52
N ASN A 133 -9.53 0.29 13.79
CA ASN A 133 -10.42 1.24 13.14
C ASN A 133 -11.36 0.54 12.15
N LEU A 134 -10.82 -0.29 11.25
CA LEU A 134 -11.64 -1.01 10.28
C LEU A 134 -12.60 -1.99 10.98
N LYS A 135 -12.15 -2.78 11.96
CA LYS A 135 -13.01 -3.70 12.68
C LYS A 135 -14.14 -2.98 13.43
N SER A 136 -13.85 -1.86 14.06
CA SER A 136 -14.86 -1.03 14.73
C SER A 136 -15.89 -0.49 13.74
N ALA A 137 -15.43 -0.04 12.57
CA ALA A 137 -16.29 0.45 11.51
C ALA A 137 -17.18 -0.66 10.90
N LEU A 138 -16.64 -1.87 10.70
CA LEU A 138 -17.43 -3.04 10.26
C LEU A 138 -18.55 -3.35 11.24
N LEU A 139 -18.25 -3.38 12.53
CA LEU A 139 -19.24 -3.66 13.57
C LEU A 139 -20.33 -2.57 13.62
N ALA A 140 -19.93 -1.30 13.57
CA ALA A 140 -20.86 -0.17 13.67
C ALA A 140 -21.78 -0.04 12.44
N SER A 141 -21.25 -0.32 11.23
CA SER A 141 -21.99 -0.22 9.97
C SER A 141 -22.82 -1.45 9.61
N GLY A 142 -22.61 -2.57 10.32
CA GLY A 142 -23.22 -3.85 10.00
C GLY A 142 -22.66 -4.51 8.73
N ALA A 143 -21.47 -4.10 8.27
CA ALA A 143 -20.80 -4.73 7.16
C ALA A 143 -20.34 -6.14 7.51
N GLU A 144 -20.67 -7.11 6.66
CA GLU A 144 -20.37 -8.53 6.94
C GLU A 144 -18.90 -8.90 6.71
N ARG A 145 -18.21 -8.19 5.79
CA ARG A 145 -16.88 -8.55 5.36
C ARG A 145 -16.05 -7.31 5.02
N GLY A 146 -14.81 -7.31 5.46
CA GLY A 146 -13.87 -6.24 5.16
C GLY A 146 -12.51 -6.80 4.73
N PHE A 147 -11.79 -6.02 3.94
CA PHE A 147 -10.41 -6.30 3.58
C PHE A 147 -9.49 -5.13 3.89
N MET A 148 -8.22 -5.44 4.08
CA MET A 148 -7.15 -4.45 4.17
C MET A 148 -6.15 -4.71 3.07
N ASN A 149 -5.76 -3.67 2.35
CA ASN A 149 -4.72 -3.79 1.32
C ASN A 149 -3.33 -3.59 1.91
N ALA A 150 -2.37 -4.29 1.33
CA ALA A 150 -0.94 -4.12 1.58
C ALA A 150 -0.16 -4.14 0.27
N ALA A 151 0.95 -3.42 0.23
CA ALA A 151 1.86 -3.46 -0.90
C ALA A 151 2.56 -4.80 -1.01
N SER A 152 2.90 -5.26 -2.22
CA SER A 152 3.79 -6.40 -2.40
C SER A 152 5.27 -6.03 -2.18
N PRO A 153 6.15 -6.97 -1.80
CA PRO A 153 7.59 -6.71 -1.76
C PRO A 153 8.12 -6.21 -3.11
N GLY A 154 7.59 -6.75 -4.21
CA GLY A 154 7.96 -6.35 -5.57
C GLY A 154 7.65 -4.89 -5.84
N VAL A 155 6.45 -4.40 -5.50
CA VAL A 155 6.11 -2.98 -5.72
C VAL A 155 6.99 -2.06 -4.89
N ILE A 156 7.30 -2.43 -3.64
CA ILE A 156 8.19 -1.62 -2.80
C ILE A 156 9.59 -1.58 -3.39
N SER A 157 10.12 -2.71 -3.84
CA SER A 157 11.46 -2.76 -4.45
C SER A 157 11.61 -1.86 -5.70
N LEU A 158 10.52 -1.55 -6.38
CA LEU A 158 10.50 -0.70 -7.56
C LEU A 158 10.28 0.79 -7.24
N PHE A 159 9.37 1.07 -6.30
CA PHE A 159 9.01 2.45 -5.98
C PHE A 159 9.97 3.11 -4.99
N LEU A 160 10.59 2.34 -4.09
CA LEU A 160 11.58 2.79 -3.13
C LEU A 160 12.93 2.18 -3.52
N GLN A 161 13.69 2.92 -4.32
CA GLN A 161 14.93 2.42 -4.94
C GLN A 161 15.94 1.94 -3.89
N ASN A 162 16.66 0.86 -4.23
CA ASN A 162 17.69 0.29 -3.37
C ASN A 162 19.01 1.04 -3.52
N ASP A 163 19.53 1.55 -2.41
CA ASP A 163 20.87 2.16 -2.28
C ASP A 163 21.67 1.56 -1.12
N TYR A 164 21.20 0.47 -0.55
CA TYR A 164 21.84 -0.18 0.62
C TYR A 164 22.23 -1.63 0.39
N TYR A 165 21.34 -2.45 -0.16
CA TYR A 165 21.60 -3.86 -0.36
C TYR A 165 22.48 -4.10 -1.59
N PRO A 166 23.37 -5.12 -1.57
CA PRO A 166 24.34 -5.37 -2.65
C PRO A 166 23.69 -5.80 -3.97
N SER A 167 22.47 -6.34 -3.92
CA SER A 167 21.71 -6.71 -5.12
C SER A 167 20.22 -6.46 -4.93
N ARG A 168 19.50 -6.51 -6.04
CA ARG A 168 18.04 -6.41 -6.06
C ARG A 168 17.40 -7.58 -5.33
N GLU A 169 17.93 -8.77 -5.50
CA GLU A 169 17.45 -10.01 -4.88
C GLU A 169 17.57 -9.93 -3.36
N ASN A 170 18.72 -9.45 -2.84
CA ASN A 170 18.91 -9.25 -1.41
C ASN A 170 17.92 -8.22 -0.82
N TYR A 171 17.63 -7.15 -1.58
CA TYR A 171 16.65 -6.15 -1.15
C TYR A 171 15.24 -6.74 -1.15
N LEU A 172 14.85 -7.47 -2.20
CA LEU A 172 13.56 -8.13 -2.31
C LEU A 172 13.33 -9.15 -1.18
N GLU A 173 14.37 -9.94 -0.85
CA GLU A 173 14.34 -10.87 0.27
C GLU A 173 14.16 -10.15 1.61
N ALA A 174 14.90 -9.07 1.84
CA ALA A 174 14.76 -8.26 3.06
C ALA A 174 13.36 -7.68 3.21
N LEU A 175 12.77 -7.16 2.12
CA LEU A 175 11.39 -6.69 2.09
C LEU A 175 10.41 -7.81 2.41
N ALA A 176 10.54 -8.97 1.78
CA ALA A 176 9.66 -10.10 2.00
C ALA A 176 9.70 -10.56 3.47
N ASN A 177 10.89 -10.67 4.05
CA ASN A 177 11.07 -11.01 5.47
C ASN A 177 10.42 -9.99 6.41
N ALA A 178 10.56 -8.70 6.14
CA ALA A 178 10.00 -7.64 6.98
C ALA A 178 8.46 -7.56 6.86
N MET A 179 7.92 -7.67 5.63
CA MET A 179 6.50 -7.44 5.34
C MET A 179 5.59 -8.63 5.69
N LYS A 180 6.15 -9.83 5.79
CA LYS A 180 5.41 -11.04 6.14
C LYS A 180 4.57 -10.88 7.41
N ALA A 181 5.12 -10.27 8.45
CA ALA A 181 4.41 -10.06 9.72
C ALA A 181 3.18 -9.13 9.57
N GLU A 182 3.21 -8.15 8.67
CA GLU A 182 2.05 -7.31 8.35
C GLU A 182 0.91 -8.16 7.78
N TYR A 183 1.20 -9.04 6.82
CA TYR A 183 0.21 -9.89 6.18
C TYR A 183 -0.41 -10.88 7.17
N GLU A 184 0.43 -11.52 7.98
CA GLU A 184 -0.01 -12.44 9.03
C GLU A 184 -0.91 -11.74 10.05
N THR A 185 -0.58 -10.52 10.43
CA THR A 185 -1.36 -9.73 11.40
C THR A 185 -2.75 -9.38 10.85
N ILE A 186 -2.85 -8.95 9.58
CA ILE A 186 -4.13 -8.65 8.94
C ILE A 186 -5.03 -9.88 8.89
N VAL A 187 -4.50 -11.01 8.42
CA VAL A 187 -5.27 -12.25 8.29
C VAL A 187 -5.66 -12.81 9.66
N SER A 188 -4.76 -12.78 10.65
CA SER A 188 -5.03 -13.22 12.01
C SER A 188 -6.09 -12.36 12.71
N ALA A 189 -6.27 -11.12 12.29
CA ALA A 189 -7.34 -10.26 12.78
C ALA A 189 -8.73 -10.61 12.21
N GLY A 190 -8.80 -11.56 11.27
CA GLY A 190 -10.04 -11.99 10.61
C GLY A 190 -10.47 -11.11 9.44
N LEU A 191 -9.57 -10.30 8.91
CA LEU A 191 -9.78 -9.51 7.71
C LEU A 191 -9.25 -10.25 6.48
N ASP A 192 -9.85 -9.99 5.32
CA ASP A 192 -9.24 -10.40 4.07
C ASP A 192 -8.00 -9.54 3.80
N LEU A 193 -6.96 -10.17 3.27
CA LEU A 193 -5.77 -9.46 2.80
C LEU A 193 -5.85 -9.30 1.27
N GLN A 194 -5.78 -8.06 0.79
CA GLN A 194 -5.57 -7.75 -0.61
C GLN A 194 -4.14 -7.28 -0.83
N LEU A 195 -3.45 -7.88 -1.78
CA LEU A 195 -2.08 -7.52 -2.13
C LEU A 195 -2.06 -6.72 -3.43
N ASP A 196 -1.50 -5.53 -3.34
CA ASP A 196 -1.34 -4.65 -4.50
C ASP A 196 -0.01 -4.96 -5.19
N CYS A 197 -0.12 -5.52 -6.40
CA CYS A 197 1.01 -6.00 -7.19
C CYS A 197 1.10 -5.33 -8.58
N PRO A 198 1.07 -3.99 -8.70
CA PRO A 198 1.23 -3.32 -9.98
C PRO A 198 2.61 -3.57 -10.63
N ASP A 199 3.58 -4.00 -9.83
CA ASP A 199 4.91 -4.41 -10.27
C ASP A 199 4.88 -5.55 -11.30
N LEU A 200 3.89 -6.43 -11.25
CA LEU A 200 3.78 -7.56 -12.18
C LEU A 200 3.37 -7.18 -13.62
N ALA A 201 2.84 -5.97 -13.81
CA ALA A 201 2.42 -5.48 -15.13
C ALA A 201 2.91 -4.06 -15.43
N LEU A 202 2.56 -3.06 -14.58
CA LEU A 202 2.85 -1.65 -14.83
C LEU A 202 4.34 -1.34 -14.93
N SER A 203 5.17 -2.06 -14.21
CA SER A 203 6.61 -1.86 -14.21
C SER A 203 7.25 -2.11 -15.58
N ARG A 204 6.60 -2.90 -16.46
CA ARG A 204 7.08 -3.17 -17.82
C ARG A 204 7.30 -1.88 -18.61
N HIS A 205 6.33 -0.96 -18.61
CA HIS A 205 6.43 0.30 -19.35
C HIS A 205 6.98 1.46 -18.53
N MET A 206 7.02 1.35 -17.20
CA MET A 206 7.54 2.42 -16.34
C MET A 206 9.05 2.35 -16.15
N LEU A 207 9.60 1.15 -15.95
CA LEU A 207 10.98 0.94 -15.54
C LEU A 207 11.77 -0.05 -16.40
N PHE A 208 11.07 -0.93 -17.13
CA PHE A 208 11.67 -2.05 -17.86
C PHE A 208 11.29 -2.09 -19.34
N ASN A 209 10.98 -0.93 -19.92
CA ASN A 209 10.59 -0.81 -21.31
C ASN A 209 11.72 -1.22 -22.31
N ASP A 210 12.96 -1.15 -21.88
CA ASP A 210 14.14 -1.51 -22.70
C ASP A 210 14.54 -2.99 -22.59
N LEU A 211 13.92 -3.75 -21.67
CA LEU A 211 14.20 -5.18 -21.51
C LEU A 211 13.40 -6.01 -22.52
N SER A 212 13.90 -7.20 -22.84
CA SER A 212 13.11 -8.22 -23.53
C SER A 212 11.97 -8.75 -22.63
N ASP A 213 11.01 -9.40 -23.23
CA ASP A 213 9.89 -10.01 -22.48
C ASP A 213 10.39 -11.12 -21.54
N ASP A 214 11.36 -11.92 -21.98
CA ASP A 214 11.96 -12.99 -21.15
C ASP A 214 12.71 -12.43 -19.93
N GLU A 215 13.38 -11.30 -20.07
CA GLU A 215 14.04 -10.62 -18.96
C GLU A 215 13.03 -10.04 -17.99
N PHE A 216 11.96 -9.42 -18.48
CA PHE A 216 10.90 -8.91 -17.63
C PHE A 216 10.15 -10.03 -16.90
N ILE A 217 9.84 -11.14 -17.58
CA ILE A 217 9.19 -12.31 -16.96
C ILE A 217 10.05 -12.89 -15.82
N ARG A 218 11.37 -12.93 -15.97
CA ARG A 218 12.26 -13.37 -14.88
C ARG A 218 12.19 -12.44 -13.66
N ILE A 219 12.15 -11.12 -13.89
CA ILE A 219 12.00 -10.14 -12.82
C ILE A 219 10.65 -10.30 -12.12
N ALA A 220 9.56 -10.35 -12.89
CA ALA A 220 8.23 -10.56 -12.35
C ALA A 220 8.12 -11.90 -11.60
N GLY A 221 8.78 -12.95 -12.10
CA GLY A 221 8.89 -14.25 -11.43
C GLY A 221 9.51 -14.15 -10.04
N SER A 222 10.63 -13.43 -9.89
CA SER A 222 11.25 -13.22 -8.58
C SER A 222 10.34 -12.45 -7.60
N HIS A 223 9.52 -11.51 -8.09
CA HIS A 223 8.54 -10.83 -7.27
C HIS A 223 7.42 -11.77 -6.79
N VAL A 224 6.96 -12.66 -7.67
CA VAL A 224 5.96 -13.68 -7.31
C VAL A 224 6.52 -14.66 -6.28
N GLU A 225 7.78 -15.08 -6.42
CA GLU A 225 8.45 -15.96 -5.44
C GLU A 225 8.54 -15.30 -4.06
N ALA A 226 8.97 -14.04 -4.00
CA ALA A 226 9.02 -13.27 -2.76
C ALA A 226 7.63 -13.13 -2.11
N LEU A 227 6.61 -12.88 -2.93
CA LEU A 227 5.23 -12.78 -2.46
C LEU A 227 4.72 -14.12 -1.91
N ASN A 228 4.96 -15.22 -2.63
CA ASN A 228 4.58 -16.57 -2.19
C ASN A 228 5.25 -16.93 -0.87
N TYR A 229 6.51 -16.56 -0.67
CA TYR A 229 7.20 -16.74 0.61
C TYR A 229 6.46 -16.05 1.77
N CYS A 230 5.95 -14.83 1.55
CA CYS A 230 5.18 -14.11 2.57
C CYS A 230 3.84 -14.80 2.88
N LEU A 231 3.26 -15.52 1.89
CA LEU A 231 1.92 -16.10 1.99
C LEU A 231 1.86 -17.54 2.48
N LEU A 232 3.00 -18.21 2.66
CA LEU A 232 3.07 -19.62 3.06
C LEU A 232 2.28 -19.96 4.33
N TYR A 233 2.08 -18.98 5.21
CA TYR A 233 1.38 -19.17 6.50
C TYR A 233 0.09 -18.35 6.62
N THR A 234 -0.25 -17.53 5.62
CA THR A 234 -1.41 -16.63 5.68
C THR A 234 -2.63 -17.15 4.95
N SER A 235 -2.45 -18.12 4.06
CA SER A 235 -3.58 -18.69 3.29
C SER A 235 -3.44 -20.21 3.18
N PRO A 236 -4.50 -20.99 3.44
CA PRO A 236 -4.51 -22.37 3.02
C PRO A 236 -4.37 -22.39 1.49
N SER A 237 -3.36 -23.12 1.00
CA SER A 237 -3.18 -23.34 -0.43
C SER A 237 -4.50 -23.83 -1.05
N PRO A 238 -4.88 -23.41 -2.25
CA PRO A 238 -6.00 -24.00 -2.96
C PRO A 238 -5.89 -25.53 -3.12
N ARG A 239 -4.66 -26.08 -2.99
CA ARG A 239 -4.38 -27.52 -2.99
C ARG A 239 -4.75 -28.22 -1.70
N ASP A 240 -4.90 -27.47 -0.60
CA ASP A 240 -5.25 -28.01 0.73
C ASP A 240 -6.77 -28.00 0.97
N ARG A 241 -7.53 -27.51 0.00
CA ARG A 241 -9.01 -27.62 -0.02
C ARG A 241 -9.40 -28.81 -0.87
N GLY A 242 -9.08 -30.00 -0.37
CA GLY A 242 -9.57 -31.26 -0.93
C GLY A 242 -11.04 -31.50 -0.61
#